data_b7788e4b2dd92514d566dae5b5c2d2ab
#
_entry.id   b7788e4b2dd92514d566dae5b5c2d2ab
#
_cell.length_a   1.000
_cell.length_b   1.000
_cell.length_c   1.000
_cell.angle_alpha   90.00
_cell.angle_beta   90.00
_cell.angle_gamma   90.00
#
_symmetry.space_group_name_H-M   'P 1'
#
loop_
_entity.id
_entity.type
_entity.pdbx_description
1 polymer ?
#
loop_
_entity_poly.entity_id
_entity_poly.type
_entity_poly.pdbx_seq_one_letter_code
_entity_poly.pdbx_strand_id
1 'polypeptide(L)'
;HCFLYASLPATSGYESKPKIGFIAHLDTVSDYCDKAIQPLFHYNYTGEDLPLGDSGRILKASEFPHLTNCMGQTIITSDGTTILGADDKAGIAEILSMAEYIIQNEIPHGTICIAFTPDEEMYNEVHYFDIQEFGADYAFTLDGNDIGEIQYENFYASDARFRIQGVPAHPENAKNTMINASLIALEINSMLPDHETPRDTEGYEGYFHLSKITGDVKNAELHYSIRDHDKSQFEKRKQLLHHIEQRINQKWGENTVSLIITDLFRNMAEVIGHHPHLIENAVIACRHSNIPSKVIPARGITDGCRLSFQGLPCPNLGTGGHGYHTPYEHITVEKMDQAVLMLCLLYTS
;
A
#
# COMPACT_ATOMS: atom_id res chain seq x y z
N HIS A 1 5.25 7.95 20.51
CA HIS A 1 5.02 7.27 19.23
C HIS A 1 4.49 8.20 18.12
N CYS A 2 4.34 9.51 18.40
CA CYS A 2 3.93 10.53 17.41
C CYS A 2 2.56 10.31 16.73
N PHE A 3 1.67 9.50 17.26
CA PHE A 3 0.28 9.47 16.82
C PHE A 3 -0.43 10.75 17.24
N LEU A 4 -1.27 11.27 16.37
CA LEU A 4 -2.12 12.41 16.67
C LEU A 4 -3.57 11.95 16.59
N TYR A 5 -4.34 12.19 17.65
CA TYR A 5 -5.77 11.92 17.71
C TYR A 5 -6.55 13.22 17.90
N ALA A 6 -7.64 13.35 17.19
CA ALA A 6 -8.59 14.45 17.33
C ALA A 6 -10.02 13.93 17.12
N SER A 7 -11.00 14.69 17.57
CA SER A 7 -12.41 14.35 17.32
C SER A 7 -13.27 15.60 17.18
N LEU A 8 -14.29 15.49 16.33
CA LEU A 8 -15.43 16.39 16.27
C LEU A 8 -16.58 15.75 17.05
N PRO A 9 -17.02 16.33 18.19
CA PRO A 9 -18.15 15.81 18.94
C PRO A 9 -19.42 15.81 18.09
N ALA A 10 -20.29 14.83 18.32
CA ALA A 10 -21.58 14.77 17.63
C ALA A 10 -22.40 16.06 17.82
N THR A 11 -23.11 16.48 16.79
CA THR A 11 -24.10 17.55 16.89
C THR A 11 -25.33 17.06 17.66
N SER A 12 -26.08 18.01 18.24
CA SER A 12 -27.25 17.69 19.05
C SER A 12 -28.26 16.79 18.31
N GLY A 13 -28.60 15.66 18.91
CA GLY A 13 -29.50 14.65 18.35
C GLY A 13 -28.81 13.54 17.52
N TYR A 14 -27.49 13.60 17.37
CA TYR A 14 -26.70 12.61 16.62
C TYR A 14 -25.73 11.81 17.52
N GLU A 15 -25.79 11.97 18.84
CA GLU A 15 -24.88 11.36 19.81
C GLU A 15 -24.94 9.81 19.81
N SER A 16 -26.07 9.24 19.37
CA SER A 16 -26.28 7.80 19.30
C SER A 16 -25.84 7.16 17.98
N LYS A 17 -25.37 7.97 17.03
CA LYS A 17 -24.87 7.44 15.75
C LYS A 17 -23.50 6.78 15.95
N PRO A 18 -23.18 5.76 15.13
CA PRO A 18 -21.84 5.16 15.16
C PRO A 18 -20.76 6.22 14.97
N LYS A 19 -19.63 6.03 15.65
CA LYS A 19 -18.47 6.91 15.54
C LYS A 19 -17.62 6.46 14.35
N ILE A 20 -17.43 7.36 13.39
CA ILE A 20 -16.63 7.10 12.21
C ILE A 20 -15.23 7.69 12.37
N GLY A 21 -14.22 6.93 11.95
CA GLY A 21 -12.83 7.37 11.94
C GLY A 21 -12.31 7.67 10.54
N PHE A 22 -11.41 8.64 10.43
CA PHE A 22 -10.62 8.90 9.23
C PHE A 22 -9.14 8.95 9.61
N ILE A 23 -8.30 8.28 8.82
CA ILE A 23 -6.89 8.06 9.13
C ILE A 23 -6.05 8.36 7.88
N ALA A 24 -4.94 9.08 8.07
CA ALA A 24 -3.92 9.33 7.07
C ALA A 24 -2.54 9.29 7.73
N HIS A 25 -1.47 9.02 6.98
CA HIS A 25 -0.14 8.97 7.57
C HIS A 25 0.69 10.27 7.37
N LEU A 26 1.61 10.51 8.29
CA LEU A 26 2.41 11.73 8.37
C LEU A 26 3.74 11.63 7.61
N ASP A 27 4.29 10.42 7.55
CA ASP A 27 5.58 10.16 6.92
C ASP A 27 5.47 10.03 5.40
N THR A 28 6.61 9.91 4.77
CA THR A 28 6.77 9.62 3.34
C THR A 28 7.93 8.66 3.18
N VAL A 29 8.01 7.96 2.04
CA VAL A 29 9.19 7.15 1.72
C VAL A 29 10.46 8.00 1.78
N SER A 30 11.58 7.35 2.07
CA SER A 30 12.90 8.00 2.16
C SER A 30 13.51 8.34 0.80
N ASP A 31 12.99 7.76 -0.28
CA ASP A 31 13.48 8.00 -1.63
C ASP A 31 13.13 9.41 -2.11
N TYR A 32 14.10 10.09 -2.74
CA TYR A 32 13.89 11.45 -3.26
C TYR A 32 13.37 12.48 -2.25
N CYS A 33 13.70 12.36 -0.96
CA CYS A 33 13.28 13.31 0.08
C CYS A 33 14.46 14.02 0.79
N ASP A 34 15.61 14.11 0.14
CA ASP A 34 16.82 14.75 0.66
C ASP A 34 16.79 16.29 0.65
N LYS A 35 15.72 16.88 0.11
CA LYS A 35 15.51 18.32 -0.02
C LYS A 35 14.10 18.72 0.37
N ALA A 36 13.91 20.02 0.61
CA ALA A 36 12.58 20.59 0.79
C ALA A 36 11.79 20.50 -0.52
N ILE A 37 10.57 20.00 -0.42
CA ILE A 37 9.64 19.86 -1.54
C ILE A 37 9.29 21.25 -2.08
N GLN A 38 9.39 21.41 -3.41
CA GLN A 38 8.98 22.62 -4.12
C GLN A 38 7.75 22.29 -4.97
N PRO A 39 6.51 22.56 -4.49
CA PRO A 39 5.31 22.26 -5.25
C PRO A 39 5.16 23.23 -6.42
N LEU A 40 4.78 22.68 -7.57
CA LEU A 40 4.45 23.43 -8.79
C LEU A 40 2.96 23.25 -9.10
N PHE A 41 2.30 24.35 -9.50
CA PHE A 41 0.89 24.37 -9.87
C PHE A 41 0.75 24.59 -11.37
N HIS A 42 0.19 23.60 -12.06
CA HIS A 42 -0.07 23.66 -13.50
C HIS A 42 -1.57 23.93 -13.71
N TYR A 43 -1.93 25.19 -13.85
CA TYR A 43 -3.33 25.65 -13.96
C TYR A 43 -3.91 25.33 -15.33
N ASN A 44 -5.20 24.93 -15.36
CA ASN A 44 -5.97 24.69 -16.58
C ASN A 44 -5.22 23.75 -17.55
N TYR A 45 -4.87 22.57 -17.07
CA TYR A 45 -4.13 21.56 -17.84
C TYR A 45 -4.83 21.24 -19.16
N THR A 46 -4.11 21.27 -20.28
CA THR A 46 -4.64 21.13 -21.65
C THR A 46 -4.22 19.82 -22.33
N GLY A 47 -3.53 18.91 -21.61
CA GLY A 47 -3.15 17.58 -22.12
C GLY A 47 -1.70 17.50 -22.61
N GLU A 48 -0.91 18.56 -22.44
CA GLU A 48 0.51 18.61 -22.79
C GLU A 48 1.39 17.85 -21.79
N ASP A 49 2.58 17.45 -22.22
CA ASP A 49 3.63 16.96 -21.36
C ASP A 49 4.13 18.08 -20.43
N LEU A 50 4.20 17.83 -19.11
CA LEU A 50 4.56 18.82 -18.11
C LEU A 50 6.02 18.71 -17.68
N PRO A 51 6.87 19.71 -18.00
CA PRO A 51 8.22 19.79 -17.43
C PRO A 51 8.15 20.00 -15.91
N LEU A 52 8.95 19.23 -15.17
CA LEU A 52 9.02 19.31 -13.71
C LEU A 52 10.18 20.23 -13.29
N GLY A 53 9.91 21.54 -13.25
CA GLY A 53 10.92 22.56 -12.96
C GLY A 53 12.13 22.47 -13.89
N ASP A 54 13.32 22.64 -13.31
CA ASP A 54 14.62 22.55 -14.01
C ASP A 54 15.29 21.16 -13.84
N SER A 55 14.56 20.15 -13.37
CA SER A 55 15.10 18.80 -13.11
C SER A 55 15.44 18.01 -14.39
N GLY A 56 14.96 18.46 -15.54
CA GLY A 56 15.03 17.73 -16.82
C GLY A 56 14.02 16.58 -16.93
N ARG A 57 13.19 16.33 -15.91
CA ARG A 57 12.10 15.35 -15.92
C ARG A 57 10.85 15.94 -16.56
N ILE A 58 10.09 15.10 -17.21
CA ILE A 58 8.83 15.48 -17.89
C ILE A 58 7.75 14.48 -17.50
N LEU A 59 6.65 14.95 -16.92
CA LEU A 59 5.47 14.14 -16.66
C LEU A 59 4.69 14.00 -17.97
N LYS A 60 4.68 12.82 -18.56
CA LYS A 60 4.12 12.59 -19.90
C LYS A 60 2.75 11.92 -19.82
N ALA A 61 1.79 12.45 -20.55
CA ALA A 61 0.46 11.85 -20.66
C ALA A 61 0.49 10.43 -21.25
N SER A 62 1.48 10.10 -22.07
CA SER A 62 1.68 8.74 -22.59
C SER A 62 2.13 7.70 -21.55
N GLU A 63 2.81 8.16 -20.50
CA GLU A 63 3.26 7.32 -19.38
C GLU A 63 2.22 7.29 -18.25
N PHE A 64 1.39 8.33 -18.14
CA PHE A 64 0.32 8.48 -17.16
C PHE A 64 -1.02 8.74 -17.86
N PRO A 65 -1.70 7.70 -18.40
CA PRO A 65 -2.90 7.88 -19.23
C PRO A 65 -4.08 8.56 -18.53
N HIS A 66 -4.16 8.49 -17.19
CA HIS A 66 -5.21 9.16 -16.41
C HIS A 66 -5.15 10.70 -16.50
N LEU A 67 -4.00 11.27 -16.89
CA LEU A 67 -3.88 12.72 -17.12
C LEU A 67 -4.86 13.23 -18.19
N THR A 68 -5.29 12.37 -19.11
CA THR A 68 -6.34 12.74 -20.10
C THR A 68 -7.67 13.12 -19.44
N ASN A 69 -7.93 12.59 -18.24
CA ASN A 69 -9.13 12.91 -17.45
C ASN A 69 -8.95 14.16 -16.58
N CYS A 70 -7.75 14.74 -16.55
CA CYS A 70 -7.42 15.94 -15.76
C CYS A 70 -7.46 17.24 -16.56
N MET A 71 -7.97 17.22 -17.82
CA MET A 71 -8.05 18.41 -18.64
C MET A 71 -8.93 19.48 -17.99
N GLY A 72 -8.44 20.72 -17.98
CA GLY A 72 -9.07 21.86 -17.33
C GLY A 72 -8.83 21.95 -15.82
N GLN A 73 -8.19 20.93 -15.23
CA GLN A 73 -7.88 20.90 -13.80
C GLN A 73 -6.52 21.54 -13.48
N THR A 74 -6.30 21.77 -12.20
CA THR A 74 -5.03 22.26 -11.66
C THR A 74 -4.22 21.09 -11.15
N ILE A 75 -3.15 20.71 -11.85
CA ILE A 75 -2.24 19.63 -11.44
C ILE A 75 -1.18 20.20 -10.51
N ILE A 76 -0.95 19.53 -9.39
CA ILE A 76 0.15 19.81 -8.45
C ILE A 76 1.22 18.73 -8.63
N THR A 77 2.47 19.15 -8.83
CA THR A 77 3.65 18.27 -8.88
C THR A 77 4.74 18.79 -7.96
N SER A 78 5.79 18.02 -7.74
CA SER A 78 7.06 18.60 -7.27
C SER A 78 7.82 19.25 -8.44
N ASP A 79 8.96 19.88 -8.16
CA ASP A 79 9.89 20.36 -9.18
C ASP A 79 10.65 19.23 -9.90
N GLY A 80 10.32 17.98 -9.62
CA GLY A 80 10.94 16.78 -10.16
C GLY A 80 12.30 16.42 -9.50
N THR A 81 12.74 17.14 -8.50
CA THR A 81 13.95 16.75 -7.73
C THR A 81 13.60 15.90 -6.51
N THR A 82 12.36 16.00 -6.02
CA THR A 82 11.82 15.24 -4.88
C THR A 82 10.51 14.56 -5.27
N ILE A 83 10.00 13.69 -4.39
CA ILE A 83 8.58 13.33 -4.38
C ILE A 83 7.74 14.57 -4.07
N LEU A 84 6.43 14.53 -4.34
CA LEU A 84 5.47 15.55 -3.87
C LEU A 84 5.03 15.24 -2.43
N GLY A 85 4.96 13.95 -2.07
CA GLY A 85 4.41 13.45 -0.81
C GLY A 85 2.89 13.66 -0.73
N ALA A 86 2.19 13.56 -1.86
CA ALA A 86 0.75 13.45 -1.88
C ALA A 86 0.30 12.21 -1.13
N ASP A 87 1.09 11.17 -1.19
CA ASP A 87 1.09 10.00 -0.34
C ASP A 87 1.87 10.33 0.95
N ASP A 88 1.23 10.62 2.13
CA ASP A 88 -0.23 10.70 2.29
C ASP A 88 -0.69 12.09 2.78
N LYS A 89 0.06 13.15 2.45
CA LYS A 89 -0.36 14.53 2.81
C LYS A 89 -1.67 14.96 2.14
N ALA A 90 -2.06 14.28 1.04
CA ALA A 90 -3.36 14.51 0.43
C ALA A 90 -4.48 14.06 1.36
N GLY A 91 -4.41 12.82 1.90
CA GLY A 91 -5.37 12.34 2.87
C GLY A 91 -5.47 13.23 4.11
N ILE A 92 -4.33 13.72 4.63
CA ILE A 92 -4.32 14.69 5.74
C ILE A 92 -5.10 15.96 5.36
N ALA A 93 -4.82 16.54 4.19
CA ALA A 93 -5.44 17.77 3.73
C ALA A 93 -6.95 17.59 3.50
N GLU A 94 -7.36 16.48 2.93
CA GLU A 94 -8.76 16.12 2.67
C GLU A 94 -9.54 15.94 3.98
N ILE A 95 -8.98 15.22 4.96
CA ILE A 95 -9.61 15.03 6.28
C ILE A 95 -9.78 16.38 6.99
N LEU A 96 -8.75 17.22 7.00
CA LEU A 96 -8.82 18.52 7.66
C LEU A 96 -9.81 19.47 6.95
N SER A 97 -9.81 19.48 5.61
CA SER A 97 -10.74 20.27 4.81
C SER A 97 -12.19 19.81 4.99
N MET A 98 -12.43 18.48 5.05
CA MET A 98 -13.73 17.92 5.39
C MET A 98 -14.20 18.41 6.77
N ALA A 99 -13.33 18.32 7.78
CA ALA A 99 -13.67 18.75 9.14
C ALA A 99 -14.00 20.26 9.18
N GLU A 100 -13.20 21.09 8.52
CA GLU A 100 -13.45 22.52 8.37
C GLU A 100 -14.78 22.79 7.67
N TYR A 101 -15.05 22.11 6.55
CA TYR A 101 -16.29 22.25 5.78
C TYR A 101 -17.53 21.90 6.61
N ILE A 102 -17.49 20.81 7.39
CA ILE A 102 -18.58 20.38 8.28
C ILE A 102 -18.84 21.45 9.34
N ILE A 103 -17.80 21.98 9.98
CA ILE A 103 -17.93 23.01 11.03
C ILE A 103 -18.47 24.32 10.46
N GLN A 104 -17.92 24.81 9.34
CA GLN A 104 -18.31 26.10 8.74
C GLN A 104 -19.75 26.09 8.22
N ASN A 105 -20.24 24.95 7.75
CA ASN A 105 -21.59 24.82 7.19
C ASN A 105 -22.59 24.23 8.19
N GLU A 106 -22.21 24.07 9.46
CA GLU A 106 -23.05 23.54 10.54
C GLU A 106 -23.76 22.23 10.16
N ILE A 107 -23.05 21.33 9.45
CA ILE A 107 -23.62 20.06 8.96
C ILE A 107 -23.88 19.13 10.15
N PRO A 108 -25.11 18.61 10.34
CA PRO A 108 -25.40 17.67 11.42
C PRO A 108 -24.59 16.38 11.28
N HIS A 109 -23.94 15.93 12.34
CA HIS A 109 -23.06 14.76 12.32
C HIS A 109 -22.99 14.04 13.68
N GLY A 110 -22.71 12.72 13.71
CA GLY A 110 -22.27 11.97 14.90
C GLY A 110 -20.81 12.29 15.22
N THR A 111 -20.22 11.54 16.11
CA THR A 111 -18.78 11.73 16.41
C THR A 111 -17.91 11.34 15.23
N ILE A 112 -17.04 12.25 14.79
CA ILE A 112 -15.99 11.98 13.80
C ILE A 112 -14.66 11.92 14.54
N CYS A 113 -13.95 10.80 14.40
CA CYS A 113 -12.63 10.62 14.96
C CYS A 113 -11.59 10.79 13.84
N ILE A 114 -10.49 11.47 14.13
CA ILE A 114 -9.40 11.73 13.18
C ILE A 114 -8.12 11.23 13.80
N ALA A 115 -7.33 10.49 13.04
CA ALA A 115 -5.98 10.12 13.44
C ALA A 115 -4.98 10.37 12.32
N PHE A 116 -3.79 10.84 12.71
CA PHE A 116 -2.64 10.86 11.83
C PHE A 116 -1.55 9.96 12.40
N THR A 117 -1.09 9.03 11.57
CA THR A 117 -0.18 7.96 11.96
C THR A 117 1.25 8.24 11.51
N PRO A 118 2.27 7.89 12.28
CA PRO A 118 3.67 7.91 11.85
C PRO A 118 4.05 6.57 11.23
N ASP A 119 5.16 6.55 10.48
CA ASP A 119 5.93 5.36 10.06
C ASP A 119 5.10 4.28 9.34
N GLU A 120 4.05 4.68 8.59
CA GLU A 120 3.26 3.78 7.74
C GLU A 120 4.15 3.12 6.69
N GLU A 121 4.98 3.92 6.01
CA GLU A 121 5.91 3.50 4.96
C GLU A 121 7.01 2.55 5.46
N MET A 122 7.23 2.51 6.76
CA MET A 122 8.18 1.61 7.42
C MET A 122 7.52 0.34 7.97
N TYR A 123 6.20 0.23 7.91
CA TYR A 123 5.38 -0.90 8.36
C TYR A 123 5.53 -1.27 9.85
N ASN A 124 5.96 -0.36 10.73
CA ASN A 124 6.41 -0.75 12.07
C ASN A 124 5.54 -0.25 13.22
N GLU A 125 4.92 0.93 13.12
CA GLU A 125 4.41 1.62 14.32
C GLU A 125 2.91 1.44 14.58
N VAL A 126 2.10 1.02 13.61
CA VAL A 126 0.63 0.92 13.76
C VAL A 126 0.18 -0.01 14.91
N HIS A 127 1.02 -0.90 15.37
CA HIS A 127 0.72 -1.74 16.53
C HIS A 127 0.64 -0.97 17.86
N TYR A 128 1.16 0.26 17.90
CA TYR A 128 1.01 1.19 19.02
C TYR A 128 -0.21 2.10 18.92
N PHE A 129 -1.01 1.97 17.86
CA PHE A 129 -2.23 2.75 17.68
C PHE A 129 -3.23 2.41 18.81
N ASP A 130 -3.63 3.42 19.56
CA ASP A 130 -4.59 3.24 20.67
C ASP A 130 -6.02 3.36 20.12
N ILE A 131 -6.62 2.21 19.81
CA ILE A 131 -8.00 2.12 19.31
C ILE A 131 -9.01 2.67 20.33
N GLN A 132 -8.74 2.51 21.64
CA GLN A 132 -9.65 2.97 22.67
C GLN A 132 -9.61 4.51 22.79
N GLU A 133 -8.42 5.10 22.73
CA GLU A 133 -8.24 6.55 22.70
C GLU A 133 -8.83 7.15 21.41
N PHE A 134 -8.59 6.52 20.26
CA PHE A 134 -9.18 6.92 18.99
C PHE A 134 -10.70 6.89 19.03
N GLY A 135 -11.29 5.84 19.59
CA GLY A 135 -12.68 5.74 19.99
C GLY A 135 -13.69 5.60 18.86
N ALA A 136 -13.27 5.31 17.62
CA ALA A 136 -14.16 5.05 16.50
C ALA A 136 -14.70 3.61 16.53
N ASP A 137 -15.94 3.40 16.04
CA ASP A 137 -16.52 2.07 15.88
C ASP A 137 -15.99 1.38 14.59
N TYR A 138 -15.66 2.17 13.57
CA TYR A 138 -15.00 1.78 12.32
C TYR A 138 -14.33 3.01 11.70
N ALA A 139 -13.42 2.78 10.78
CA ALA A 139 -12.67 3.85 10.15
C ALA A 139 -12.44 3.64 8.66
N PHE A 140 -11.87 4.64 8.00
CA PHE A 140 -11.34 4.58 6.64
C PHE A 140 -9.94 5.19 6.65
N THR A 141 -8.96 4.53 6.01
CA THR A 141 -7.72 5.18 5.61
C THR A 141 -7.94 5.93 4.29
N LEU A 142 -7.27 7.07 4.12
CA LEU A 142 -7.26 7.84 2.88
C LEU A 142 -5.85 7.74 2.29
N ASP A 143 -5.55 6.62 1.67
CA ASP A 143 -4.19 6.26 1.24
C ASP A 143 -4.24 5.39 -0.04
N GLY A 144 -5.21 5.69 -0.91
CA GLY A 144 -5.37 5.02 -2.20
C GLY A 144 -5.04 5.94 -3.37
N ASN A 145 -5.09 5.38 -4.61
CA ASN A 145 -4.77 6.13 -5.82
C ASN A 145 -5.96 6.97 -6.30
N ASP A 146 -6.65 6.51 -7.34
CA ASP A 146 -7.72 7.28 -8.00
C ASP A 146 -8.87 7.57 -7.06
N ILE A 147 -9.43 8.78 -7.20
CA ILE A 147 -10.66 9.13 -6.48
C ILE A 147 -11.78 8.13 -6.81
N GLY A 148 -12.50 7.68 -5.79
CA GLY A 148 -13.56 6.65 -5.91
C GLY A 148 -13.05 5.22 -5.88
N GLU A 149 -11.75 4.97 -5.76
CA GLU A 149 -11.23 3.65 -5.41
C GLU A 149 -11.60 3.31 -3.97
N ILE A 150 -12.13 2.10 -3.79
CA ILE A 150 -12.50 1.54 -2.49
C ILE A 150 -11.79 0.19 -2.38
N GLN A 151 -10.94 0.05 -1.40
CA GLN A 151 -10.13 -1.14 -1.21
C GLN A 151 -10.45 -1.75 0.16
N TYR A 152 -10.88 -3.00 0.17
CA TYR A 152 -11.19 -3.78 1.37
C TYR A 152 -10.54 -5.17 1.34
N GLU A 153 -9.74 -5.42 0.32
CA GLU A 153 -8.97 -6.64 0.13
C GLU A 153 -7.51 -6.26 -0.12
N ASN A 154 -6.60 -6.95 0.56
CA ASN A 154 -5.17 -6.86 0.33
C ASN A 154 -4.56 -8.26 0.23
N PHE A 155 -3.32 -8.37 -0.17
CA PHE A 155 -2.62 -9.65 -0.18
C PHE A 155 -2.49 -10.26 1.22
N TYR A 156 -2.58 -11.61 1.29
CA TYR A 156 -1.79 -12.35 2.27
C TYR A 156 -0.33 -12.20 1.91
N ALA A 157 0.54 -12.03 2.88
CA ALA A 157 1.93 -11.74 2.65
C ALA A 157 2.85 -12.51 3.59
N SER A 158 3.90 -13.10 3.04
CA SER A 158 5.02 -13.69 3.79
C SER A 158 6.33 -13.31 3.15
N ASP A 159 7.37 -13.26 3.98
CA ASP A 159 8.74 -13.30 3.53
C ASP A 159 9.31 -14.70 3.70
N ALA A 160 10.06 -15.16 2.71
CA ALA A 160 10.75 -16.44 2.74
C ALA A 160 12.24 -16.23 2.51
N ARG A 161 13.05 -16.85 3.37
CA ARG A 161 14.50 -16.81 3.28
C ARG A 161 15.05 -18.20 3.13
N PHE A 162 15.71 -18.48 2.02
CA PHE A 162 16.58 -19.66 1.86
C PHE A 162 17.98 -19.31 2.29
N ARG A 163 18.55 -20.11 3.17
CA ARG A 163 19.98 -20.12 3.47
C ARG A 163 20.58 -21.40 2.96
N ILE A 164 21.65 -21.26 2.19
CA ILE A 164 22.29 -22.36 1.47
C ILE A 164 23.72 -22.46 1.94
N GLN A 165 24.12 -23.67 2.34
CA GLN A 165 25.47 -23.98 2.77
C GLN A 165 26.14 -24.92 1.78
N GLY A 166 27.17 -24.46 1.11
CA GLY A 166 27.98 -25.23 0.19
C GLY A 166 29.22 -25.85 0.85
N VAL A 167 29.92 -26.66 0.08
CA VAL A 167 31.20 -27.27 0.43
C VAL A 167 32.25 -26.76 -0.57
N PRO A 168 33.12 -25.81 -0.18
CA PRO A 168 34.17 -25.32 -1.06
C PRO A 168 35.25 -26.38 -1.26
N ALA A 169 35.80 -26.45 -2.48
CA ALA A 169 36.96 -27.25 -2.82
C ALA A 169 37.81 -26.50 -3.84
N HIS A 170 39.11 -26.79 -3.90
CA HIS A 170 39.94 -26.26 -4.99
C HIS A 170 39.43 -26.77 -6.32
N PRO A 171 39.28 -25.94 -7.38
CA PRO A 171 38.70 -26.34 -8.65
C PRO A 171 39.37 -27.60 -9.28
N GLU A 172 40.65 -27.76 -9.09
CA GLU A 172 41.41 -28.92 -9.55
C GLU A 172 40.89 -30.24 -8.92
N ASN A 173 40.40 -30.20 -7.66
CA ASN A 173 39.97 -31.35 -6.92
C ASN A 173 38.46 -31.33 -6.64
N ALA A 174 37.68 -30.50 -7.35
CA ALA A 174 36.30 -30.24 -7.08
C ALA A 174 35.32 -31.34 -7.49
N LYS A 175 35.77 -32.27 -8.34
CA LYS A 175 34.92 -33.35 -8.86
C LYS A 175 34.38 -34.22 -7.71
N ASN A 176 33.05 -34.28 -7.61
CA ASN A 176 32.29 -35.05 -6.61
C ASN A 176 32.51 -34.58 -5.12
N THR A 177 33.15 -33.42 -4.91
CA THR A 177 33.41 -32.86 -3.56
C THR A 177 32.86 -31.48 -3.37
N MET A 178 32.93 -30.62 -4.39
CA MET A 178 32.43 -29.25 -4.29
C MET A 178 30.90 -29.23 -4.37
N ILE A 179 30.30 -28.53 -3.43
CA ILE A 179 28.88 -28.10 -3.48
C ILE A 179 28.90 -26.59 -3.53
N ASN A 180 28.46 -26.01 -4.66
CA ASN A 180 28.47 -24.57 -4.86
C ASN A 180 27.13 -23.96 -4.46
N ALA A 181 27.09 -23.21 -3.36
CA ALA A 181 25.88 -22.61 -2.83
C ALA A 181 25.23 -21.62 -3.81
N SER A 182 26.01 -20.84 -4.55
CA SER A 182 25.46 -19.92 -5.56
C SER A 182 24.74 -20.65 -6.69
N LEU A 183 25.25 -21.81 -7.15
CA LEU A 183 24.58 -22.60 -8.18
C LEU A 183 23.29 -23.24 -7.65
N ILE A 184 23.27 -23.65 -6.40
CA ILE A 184 22.03 -24.14 -5.74
C ILE A 184 21.00 -23.00 -5.64
N ALA A 185 21.41 -21.78 -5.35
CA ALA A 185 20.51 -20.63 -5.31
C ALA A 185 19.83 -20.42 -6.68
N LEU A 186 20.57 -20.51 -7.78
CA LEU A 186 20.02 -20.43 -9.12
C LEU A 186 19.09 -21.61 -9.43
N GLU A 187 19.44 -22.83 -8.96
CA GLU A 187 18.59 -24.01 -9.10
C GLU A 187 17.26 -23.83 -8.37
N ILE A 188 17.26 -23.32 -7.12
CA ILE A 188 16.05 -23.02 -6.36
C ILE A 188 15.16 -22.05 -7.14
N ASN A 189 15.72 -20.94 -7.63
CA ASN A 189 14.96 -19.97 -8.40
C ASN A 189 14.33 -20.56 -9.67
N SER A 190 15.05 -21.47 -10.36
CA SER A 190 14.53 -22.13 -11.57
C SER A 190 13.41 -23.13 -11.32
N MET A 191 13.13 -23.48 -10.07
CA MET A 191 12.03 -24.38 -9.68
C MET A 191 10.72 -23.63 -9.40
N LEU A 192 10.75 -22.29 -9.37
CA LEU A 192 9.56 -21.44 -9.23
C LEU A 192 8.92 -21.18 -10.61
N PRO A 193 7.62 -20.89 -10.66
CA PRO A 193 6.94 -20.54 -11.89
C PRO A 193 7.50 -19.26 -12.52
N ASP A 194 7.89 -19.30 -13.78
CA ASP A 194 8.59 -18.21 -14.50
C ASP A 194 7.73 -16.92 -14.62
N HIS A 195 6.40 -17.06 -14.68
CA HIS A 195 5.48 -15.93 -14.91
C HIS A 195 4.73 -15.47 -13.66
N GLU A 196 5.02 -16.05 -12.51
CA GLU A 196 4.41 -15.62 -11.24
C GLU A 196 5.32 -14.63 -10.53
N THR A 197 5.60 -13.50 -11.19
CA THR A 197 6.45 -12.42 -10.69
C THR A 197 5.65 -11.10 -10.65
N PRO A 198 6.09 -10.09 -9.88
CA PRO A 198 5.42 -8.78 -9.88
C PRO A 198 5.32 -8.12 -11.25
N ARG A 199 6.26 -8.42 -12.15
CA ARG A 199 6.30 -7.91 -13.51
C ARG A 199 5.22 -8.53 -14.42
N ASP A 200 4.85 -9.78 -14.15
CA ASP A 200 4.03 -10.59 -15.05
C ASP A 200 2.61 -10.82 -14.50
N THR A 201 2.28 -10.23 -13.35
CA THR A 201 1.00 -10.40 -12.64
C THR A 201 0.29 -9.09 -12.33
N GLU A 202 -1.06 -9.11 -12.34
CA GLU A 202 -1.91 -7.97 -12.05
C GLU A 202 -3.14 -8.37 -11.21
N GLY A 203 -3.90 -7.37 -10.73
CA GLY A 203 -5.15 -7.58 -10.00
C GLY A 203 -5.01 -8.55 -8.83
N TYR A 204 -5.77 -9.64 -8.88
CA TYR A 204 -5.79 -10.69 -7.86
C TYR A 204 -4.69 -11.73 -7.95
N GLU A 205 -3.87 -11.69 -9.00
CA GLU A 205 -2.83 -12.69 -9.24
C GLU A 205 -1.70 -12.58 -8.23
N GLY A 206 -1.40 -13.70 -7.56
CA GLY A 206 -0.30 -13.79 -6.61
C GLY A 206 1.05 -14.01 -7.28
N TYR A 207 2.14 -13.78 -6.52
CA TYR A 207 3.49 -13.86 -7.07
C TYR A 207 4.54 -14.29 -6.03
N PHE A 208 5.72 -14.66 -6.56
CA PHE A 208 6.99 -14.75 -5.84
C PHE A 208 7.90 -13.62 -6.33
N HIS A 209 8.35 -12.77 -5.43
CA HIS A 209 9.29 -11.70 -5.74
C HIS A 209 10.65 -11.98 -5.11
N LEU A 210 11.63 -12.37 -5.93
CA LEU A 210 13.03 -12.45 -5.49
C LEU A 210 13.56 -11.02 -5.28
N SER A 211 13.55 -10.57 -4.02
CA SER A 211 13.96 -9.22 -3.65
C SER A 211 15.48 -9.10 -3.44
N LYS A 212 16.15 -10.20 -3.06
CA LYS A 212 17.59 -10.21 -2.82
C LYS A 212 18.20 -11.59 -3.07
N ILE A 213 19.35 -11.60 -3.71
CA ILE A 213 20.23 -12.76 -3.84
C ILE A 213 21.65 -12.35 -3.47
N THR A 214 22.29 -13.12 -2.60
CA THR A 214 23.72 -12.96 -2.27
C THR A 214 24.36 -14.34 -2.20
N GLY A 215 25.64 -14.47 -2.55
CA GLY A 215 26.29 -15.75 -2.35
C GLY A 215 27.69 -15.88 -2.99
N ASP A 216 28.35 -16.93 -2.55
CA ASP A 216 29.59 -17.46 -3.08
C ASP A 216 29.53 -18.99 -3.13
N VAL A 217 30.67 -19.67 -3.25
CA VAL A 217 30.73 -21.13 -3.26
C VAL A 217 30.29 -21.73 -1.91
N LYS A 218 30.61 -21.04 -0.80
CA LYS A 218 30.40 -21.56 0.56
C LYS A 218 29.02 -21.28 1.09
N ASN A 219 28.49 -20.07 0.87
CA ASN A 219 27.18 -19.65 1.39
C ASN A 219 26.41 -18.86 0.34
N ALA A 220 25.09 -19.02 0.33
CA ALA A 220 24.20 -18.17 -0.44
C ALA A 220 22.90 -17.93 0.31
N GLU A 221 22.24 -16.80 0.04
CA GLU A 221 20.91 -16.50 0.56
C GLU A 221 20.02 -15.97 -0.57
N LEU A 222 18.75 -16.41 -0.55
CA LEU A 222 17.67 -15.89 -1.37
C LEU A 222 16.59 -15.33 -0.46
N HIS A 223 16.11 -14.12 -0.76
CA HIS A 223 14.96 -13.51 -0.08
C HIS A 223 13.82 -13.37 -1.07
N TYR A 224 12.68 -13.96 -0.75
CA TYR A 224 11.45 -13.84 -1.51
C TYR A 224 10.38 -13.18 -0.70
N SER A 225 9.62 -12.29 -1.33
CA SER A 225 8.31 -11.90 -0.85
C SER A 225 7.26 -12.74 -1.57
N ILE A 226 6.32 -13.32 -0.82
CA ILE A 226 5.20 -14.12 -1.31
C ILE A 226 3.94 -13.33 -1.12
N ARG A 227 3.11 -13.21 -2.15
CA ARG A 227 1.85 -12.47 -2.11
C ARG A 227 0.75 -13.24 -2.83
N ASP A 228 -0.45 -13.26 -2.26
CA ASP A 228 -1.66 -13.78 -2.92
C ASP A 228 -2.91 -13.25 -2.23
N HIS A 229 -3.98 -12.96 -2.96
CA HIS A 229 -5.26 -12.59 -2.37
C HIS A 229 -6.06 -13.80 -1.87
N ASP A 230 -5.89 -14.95 -2.53
CA ASP A 230 -6.55 -16.20 -2.13
C ASP A 230 -5.70 -16.94 -1.09
N LYS A 231 -6.28 -17.19 0.09
CA LYS A 231 -5.61 -17.88 1.19
C LYS A 231 -5.13 -19.28 0.81
N SER A 232 -5.93 -20.02 0.03
CA SER A 232 -5.57 -21.38 -0.36
C SER A 232 -4.39 -21.39 -1.33
N GLN A 233 -4.34 -20.45 -2.29
CA GLN A 233 -3.21 -20.30 -3.20
C GLN A 233 -1.97 -19.80 -2.44
N PHE A 234 -2.13 -18.87 -1.51
CA PHE A 234 -1.04 -18.40 -0.66
C PHE A 234 -0.38 -19.55 0.13
N GLU A 235 -1.19 -20.42 0.75
CA GLU A 235 -0.66 -21.59 1.45
C GLU A 235 0.01 -22.59 0.49
N LYS A 236 -0.53 -22.80 -0.72
CA LYS A 236 0.12 -23.62 -1.74
C LYS A 236 1.48 -23.05 -2.17
N ARG A 237 1.63 -21.73 -2.25
CA ARG A 237 2.90 -21.08 -2.56
C ARG A 237 3.95 -21.38 -1.47
N LYS A 238 3.57 -21.27 -0.21
CA LYS A 238 4.46 -21.64 0.92
C LYS A 238 4.84 -23.12 0.90
N GLN A 239 3.87 -23.99 0.62
CA GLN A 239 4.12 -25.42 0.46
C GLN A 239 5.10 -25.74 -0.68
N LEU A 240 4.99 -25.02 -1.81
CA LEU A 240 5.94 -25.19 -2.94
C LEU A 240 7.37 -24.88 -2.49
N LEU A 241 7.60 -23.83 -1.71
CA LEU A 241 8.93 -23.50 -1.19
C LEU A 241 9.48 -24.60 -0.26
N HIS A 242 8.64 -25.16 0.61
CA HIS A 242 9.04 -26.30 1.43
C HIS A 242 9.36 -27.56 0.60
N HIS A 243 8.61 -27.83 -0.47
CA HIS A 243 8.93 -28.91 -1.37
C HIS A 243 10.28 -28.70 -2.11
N ILE A 244 10.58 -27.46 -2.48
CA ILE A 244 11.87 -27.10 -3.07
C ILE A 244 13.00 -27.34 -2.09
N GLU A 245 12.86 -26.88 -0.83
CA GLU A 245 13.83 -27.13 0.25
C GLU A 245 14.11 -28.63 0.40
N GLN A 246 13.06 -29.46 0.52
CA GLN A 246 13.18 -30.91 0.67
C GLN A 246 13.90 -31.54 -0.53
N ARG A 247 13.54 -31.14 -1.76
CA ARG A 247 14.12 -31.68 -2.99
C ARG A 247 15.61 -31.35 -3.12
N ILE A 248 16.00 -30.12 -2.77
CA ILE A 248 17.40 -29.71 -2.79
C ILE A 248 18.20 -30.48 -1.74
N ASN A 249 17.67 -30.64 -0.53
CA ASN A 249 18.33 -31.42 0.54
C ASN A 249 18.46 -32.91 0.18
N GLN A 250 17.47 -33.49 -0.48
CA GLN A 250 17.58 -34.88 -1.02
C GLN A 250 18.69 -35.03 -2.06
N LYS A 251 18.89 -34.01 -2.91
CA LYS A 251 19.89 -34.04 -3.99
C LYS A 251 21.31 -33.78 -3.50
N TRP A 252 21.48 -32.79 -2.63
CA TRP A 252 22.79 -32.25 -2.26
C TRP A 252 23.25 -32.63 -0.84
N GLY A 253 22.40 -33.23 -0.06
CA GLY A 253 22.65 -33.63 1.31
C GLY A 253 21.78 -32.90 2.33
N GLU A 254 21.50 -33.55 3.44
CA GLU A 254 20.71 -32.97 4.53
C GLU A 254 21.36 -31.69 5.06
N ASN A 255 20.51 -30.68 5.36
CA ASN A 255 20.92 -29.35 5.85
C ASN A 255 21.74 -28.52 4.87
N THR A 256 21.80 -28.87 3.57
CA THR A 256 22.39 -28.01 2.54
C THR A 256 21.58 -26.73 2.39
N VAL A 257 20.26 -26.81 2.52
CA VAL A 257 19.35 -25.66 2.47
C VAL A 257 18.45 -25.64 3.71
N SER A 258 18.22 -24.45 4.25
CA SER A 258 17.19 -24.20 5.25
C SER A 258 16.28 -23.07 4.79
N LEU A 259 14.98 -23.25 4.98
CA LEU A 259 13.94 -22.28 4.65
C LEU A 259 13.30 -21.71 5.91
N ILE A 260 13.18 -20.40 5.99
CA ILE A 260 12.42 -19.70 7.01
C ILE A 260 11.33 -18.90 6.30
N ILE A 261 10.07 -19.11 6.66
CA ILE A 261 8.92 -18.33 6.19
C ILE A 261 8.34 -17.58 7.39
N THR A 262 8.14 -16.28 7.21
CA THR A 262 7.53 -15.41 8.22
C THR A 262 6.29 -14.74 7.61
N ASP A 263 5.13 -15.01 8.18
CA ASP A 263 3.89 -14.35 7.77
C ASP A 263 3.90 -12.89 8.25
N LEU A 264 3.56 -11.97 7.35
CA LEU A 264 3.59 -10.52 7.60
C LEU A 264 2.18 -9.95 7.73
N PHE A 265 1.31 -10.25 6.76
CA PHE A 265 -0.02 -9.67 6.67
C PHE A 265 -1.06 -10.72 6.29
N ARG A 266 -2.28 -10.46 6.74
CA ARG A 266 -3.49 -11.17 6.34
C ARG A 266 -4.34 -10.27 5.46
N ASN A 267 -5.22 -10.86 4.66
CA ASN A 267 -6.18 -10.10 3.86
C ASN A 267 -7.28 -9.54 4.77
N MET A 268 -7.44 -8.21 4.80
CA MET A 268 -8.43 -7.53 5.63
C MET A 268 -9.87 -7.87 5.26
N ALA A 269 -10.11 -8.47 4.08
CA ALA A 269 -11.42 -9.00 3.71
C ALA A 269 -11.95 -10.03 4.73
N GLU A 270 -11.08 -10.72 5.47
CA GLU A 270 -11.50 -11.60 6.57
C GLU A 270 -12.29 -10.85 7.66
N VAL A 271 -12.04 -9.56 7.83
CA VAL A 271 -12.71 -8.69 8.80
C VAL A 271 -13.81 -7.87 8.13
N ILE A 272 -13.45 -7.13 7.07
CA ILE A 272 -14.36 -6.20 6.38
C ILE A 272 -15.56 -6.92 5.77
N GLY A 273 -15.42 -8.19 5.36
CA GLY A 273 -16.52 -9.01 4.87
C GLY A 273 -17.68 -9.18 5.88
N HIS A 274 -17.44 -8.97 7.18
CA HIS A 274 -18.47 -8.93 8.21
C HIS A 274 -19.09 -7.54 8.41
N HIS A 275 -18.58 -6.53 7.70
CA HIS A 275 -19.01 -5.12 7.76
C HIS A 275 -19.33 -4.56 6.36
N PRO A 276 -20.20 -5.21 5.55
CA PRO A 276 -20.45 -4.82 4.16
C PRO A 276 -20.99 -3.39 4.01
N HIS A 277 -21.65 -2.87 5.05
CA HIS A 277 -22.17 -1.50 5.06
C HIS A 277 -21.06 -0.44 4.85
N LEU A 278 -19.81 -0.73 5.23
CA LEU A 278 -18.70 0.21 5.03
C LEU A 278 -18.44 0.44 3.54
N ILE A 279 -18.46 -0.64 2.76
CA ILE A 279 -18.25 -0.58 1.31
C ILE A 279 -19.47 0.02 0.62
N GLU A 280 -20.68 -0.40 1.04
CA GLU A 280 -21.94 0.12 0.50
C GLU A 280 -22.06 1.62 0.71
N ASN A 281 -21.75 2.12 1.92
CA ASN A 281 -21.76 3.56 2.24
C ASN A 281 -20.72 4.33 1.41
N ALA A 282 -19.50 3.79 1.23
CA ALA A 282 -18.49 4.42 0.38
C ALA A 282 -18.95 4.51 -1.09
N VAL A 283 -19.58 3.44 -1.62
CA VAL A 283 -20.14 3.45 -2.98
C VAL A 283 -21.30 4.48 -3.10
N ILE A 284 -22.15 4.59 -2.09
CA ILE A 284 -23.24 5.58 -2.05
C ILE A 284 -22.67 7.01 -2.01
N ALA A 285 -21.66 7.26 -1.16
CA ALA A 285 -21.01 8.56 -1.06
C ALA A 285 -20.37 8.98 -2.38
N CYS A 286 -19.64 8.07 -3.04
CA CYS A 286 -19.10 8.31 -4.39
C CYS A 286 -20.20 8.69 -5.38
N ARG A 287 -21.31 7.94 -5.41
CA ARG A 287 -22.43 8.20 -6.32
C ARG A 287 -23.04 9.59 -6.09
N HIS A 288 -23.24 9.99 -4.83
CA HIS A 288 -23.81 11.29 -4.49
C HIS A 288 -22.84 12.45 -4.79
N SER A 289 -21.54 12.18 -4.81
CA SER A 289 -20.50 13.15 -5.22
C SER A 289 -20.25 13.14 -6.74
N ASN A 290 -21.01 12.37 -7.53
CA ASN A 290 -20.78 12.14 -8.95
C ASN A 290 -19.39 11.57 -9.28
N ILE A 291 -18.83 10.78 -8.38
CA ILE A 291 -17.54 10.09 -8.55
C ILE A 291 -17.85 8.64 -8.97
N PRO A 292 -17.28 8.14 -10.07
CA PRO A 292 -17.38 6.72 -10.42
C PRO A 292 -16.69 5.87 -9.35
N SER A 293 -17.45 5.06 -8.61
CA SER A 293 -16.88 4.15 -7.62
C SER A 293 -16.28 2.92 -8.27
N LYS A 294 -15.15 2.44 -7.75
CA LYS A 294 -14.44 1.27 -8.22
C LYS A 294 -13.91 0.48 -7.01
N VAL A 295 -14.54 -0.64 -6.75
CA VAL A 295 -14.06 -1.57 -5.72
C VAL A 295 -12.97 -2.43 -6.32
N ILE A 296 -11.75 -2.35 -5.79
CA ILE A 296 -10.55 -3.04 -6.31
C ILE A 296 -9.74 -3.65 -5.19
N PRO A 297 -8.98 -4.72 -5.47
CA PRO A 297 -8.02 -5.25 -4.50
C PRO A 297 -6.78 -4.33 -4.41
N ALA A 298 -6.28 -4.13 -3.20
CA ALA A 298 -4.99 -3.51 -2.98
C ALA A 298 -3.86 -4.53 -3.21
N ARG A 299 -2.85 -4.17 -4.00
CA ARG A 299 -1.63 -4.97 -4.15
C ARG A 299 -0.53 -4.56 -3.17
N GLY A 300 -0.80 -3.57 -2.34
CA GLY A 300 -0.04 -3.12 -1.19
C GLY A 300 -0.78 -3.38 0.11
N ILE A 301 -0.40 -2.66 1.13
CA ILE A 301 -1.05 -2.62 2.44
C ILE A 301 -1.11 -1.17 2.90
N THR A 302 -2.07 -0.87 3.76
CA THR A 302 -2.19 0.39 4.48
C THR A 302 -2.33 0.10 5.97
N ASP A 303 -2.24 1.10 6.83
CA ASP A 303 -2.53 0.96 8.26
C ASP A 303 -3.89 0.30 8.51
N GLY A 304 -4.89 0.58 7.66
CA GLY A 304 -6.23 -0.02 7.74
C GLY A 304 -6.23 -1.54 7.71
N CYS A 305 -5.29 -2.16 6.98
CA CYS A 305 -5.16 -3.60 6.95
C CYS A 305 -4.83 -4.18 8.34
N ARG A 306 -3.93 -3.55 9.09
CA ARG A 306 -3.53 -3.99 10.43
C ARG A 306 -4.57 -3.62 11.48
N LEU A 307 -5.11 -2.40 11.41
CA LEU A 307 -6.14 -1.91 12.33
C LEU A 307 -7.39 -2.78 12.28
N SER A 308 -7.75 -3.29 11.09
CA SER A 308 -8.86 -4.22 10.95
C SER A 308 -8.71 -5.46 11.83
N PHE A 309 -7.50 -6.05 11.90
CA PHE A 309 -7.22 -7.21 12.76
C PHE A 309 -7.03 -6.86 14.24
N GLN A 310 -6.86 -5.60 14.57
CA GLN A 310 -6.84 -5.11 15.96
C GLN A 310 -8.24 -4.79 16.51
N GLY A 311 -9.28 -4.92 15.66
CA GLY A 311 -10.67 -4.73 16.06
C GLY A 311 -11.30 -3.41 15.57
N LEU A 312 -10.61 -2.66 14.69
CA LEU A 312 -11.13 -1.46 14.03
C LEU A 312 -11.29 -1.74 12.53
N PRO A 313 -12.48 -2.17 12.05
CA PRO A 313 -12.70 -2.37 10.62
C PRO A 313 -12.40 -1.11 9.83
N CYS A 314 -11.43 -1.16 8.90
CA CYS A 314 -10.86 0.02 8.27
C CYS A 314 -10.48 -0.24 6.79
N PRO A 315 -11.44 -0.13 5.84
CA PRO A 315 -11.14 -0.13 4.42
C PRO A 315 -10.40 1.13 3.99
N ASN A 316 -9.78 1.11 2.80
CA ASN A 316 -9.01 2.21 2.24
C ASN A 316 -9.75 2.90 1.10
N LEU A 317 -9.58 4.23 1.00
CA LEU A 317 -10.17 5.09 -0.03
C LEU A 317 -9.08 5.80 -0.83
N GLY A 318 -9.35 6.05 -2.12
CA GLY A 318 -8.46 6.80 -2.99
C GLY A 318 -8.52 8.29 -2.74
N THR A 319 -7.37 8.95 -2.72
CA THR A 319 -7.19 10.41 -2.57
C THR A 319 -7.19 11.15 -3.90
N GLY A 320 -6.97 10.45 -5.02
CA GLY A 320 -6.86 11.05 -6.35
C GLY A 320 -5.44 11.35 -6.80
N GLY A 321 -4.43 10.97 -6.01
CA GLY A 321 -3.02 11.10 -6.35
C GLY A 321 -2.48 9.94 -7.18
N HIS A 322 -1.36 10.15 -7.84
CA HIS A 322 -0.72 9.18 -8.73
C HIS A 322 0.80 9.35 -8.75
N GLY A 323 1.50 8.31 -9.21
CA GLY A 323 2.94 8.32 -9.37
C GLY A 323 3.71 8.30 -8.05
N TYR A 324 3.09 7.77 -7.01
CA TYR A 324 3.63 7.68 -5.66
C TYR A 324 5.03 7.07 -5.62
N HIS A 325 5.82 7.47 -4.63
CA HIS A 325 7.21 7.05 -4.40
C HIS A 325 8.17 7.43 -5.55
N THR A 326 7.76 8.34 -6.42
CA THR A 326 8.60 8.82 -7.54
C THR A 326 8.58 10.34 -7.67
N PRO A 327 9.57 10.95 -8.36
CA PRO A 327 9.55 12.38 -8.69
C PRO A 327 8.43 12.79 -9.67
N TYR A 328 7.65 11.85 -10.18
CA TYR A 328 6.49 12.08 -11.04
C TYR A 328 5.17 12.09 -10.27
N GLU A 329 5.24 12.07 -8.96
CA GLU A 329 4.08 12.13 -8.08
C GLU A 329 3.27 13.41 -8.31
N HIS A 330 1.96 13.27 -8.47
CA HIS A 330 1.08 14.37 -8.77
C HIS A 330 -0.36 14.11 -8.32
N ILE A 331 -1.10 15.19 -8.10
CA ILE A 331 -2.52 15.18 -7.73
C ILE A 331 -3.19 16.42 -8.33
N THR A 332 -4.52 16.45 -8.44
CA THR A 332 -5.24 17.65 -8.85
C THR A 332 -6.03 18.24 -7.70
N VAL A 333 -6.14 19.58 -7.66
CA VAL A 333 -6.93 20.30 -6.66
C VAL A 333 -8.39 19.84 -6.71
N GLU A 334 -8.93 19.68 -7.91
CA GLU A 334 -10.33 19.32 -8.14
C GLU A 334 -10.66 17.91 -7.66
N LYS A 335 -9.71 16.96 -7.74
CA LYS A 335 -9.91 15.62 -7.17
C LYS A 335 -9.90 15.67 -5.64
N MET A 336 -9.01 16.46 -5.03
CA MET A 336 -9.00 16.67 -3.59
C MET A 336 -10.32 17.29 -3.11
N ASP A 337 -10.84 18.29 -3.83
CA ASP A 337 -12.16 18.88 -3.51
C ASP A 337 -13.29 17.85 -3.63
N GLN A 338 -13.25 16.96 -4.61
CA GLN A 338 -14.19 15.86 -4.76
C GLN A 338 -14.07 14.84 -3.62
N ALA A 339 -12.85 14.53 -3.16
CA ALA A 339 -12.62 13.68 -2.00
C ALA A 339 -13.25 14.27 -0.73
N VAL A 340 -13.05 15.56 -0.48
CA VAL A 340 -13.67 16.28 0.64
C VAL A 340 -15.19 16.13 0.64
N LEU A 341 -15.83 16.35 -0.54
CA LEU A 341 -17.28 16.20 -0.67
C LEU A 341 -17.75 14.76 -0.44
N MET A 342 -17.00 13.78 -0.97
CA MET A 342 -17.27 12.35 -0.77
C MET A 342 -17.21 11.99 0.73
N LEU A 343 -16.19 12.46 1.44
CA LEU A 343 -16.04 12.21 2.87
C LEU A 343 -17.18 12.80 3.70
N CYS A 344 -17.63 14.03 3.36
CA CYS A 344 -18.81 14.63 3.98
C CYS A 344 -20.08 13.79 3.79
N LEU A 345 -20.23 13.15 2.61
CA LEU A 345 -21.40 12.33 2.31
C LEU A 345 -21.29 10.90 2.86
N LEU A 346 -20.09 10.36 2.97
CA LEU A 346 -19.83 9.07 3.59
C LEU A 346 -20.30 9.05 5.04
N TYR A 347 -20.14 10.17 5.71
CA TYR A 347 -20.55 10.35 7.07
C TYR A 347 -22.11 10.46 7.22
N THR A 348 -22.80 11.04 6.23
CA THR A 348 -24.25 11.27 6.28
C THR A 348 -25.08 10.11 5.71
N SER A 349 -24.46 9.08 5.17
CA SER A 349 -25.08 7.87 4.60
C SER A 349 -25.25 6.76 5.65
#